data_14f13ceb6e096225a19022c36b6d38f5
#
_entry.id   14f13ceb6e096225a19022c36b6d38f5
#
_cell.length_a   1.000
_cell.length_b   1.000
_cell.length_c   1.000
_cell.angle_alpha   90.00
_cell.angle_beta   90.00
_cell.angle_gamma   90.00
#
_symmetry.space_group_name_H-M   'P 1'
#
loop_
_entity.id
_entity.type
_entity.pdbx_description
1 polymer ?
#
loop_
_entity_poly.entity_id
_entity_poly.type
_entity_poly.pdbx_seq_one_letter_code
_entity_poly.pdbx_strand_id
1 'polypeptide(L)'
;MDIKNKKENTIKPFELGDIFLGCTELIDDIDDHKGDGRILQYDKDMNLKGILWTEGTNHLIIGLKIDPKGILWAFDMHNHIVIRVSPDGKQLPNHHFANRAFSNVTFDKKGNIYLGEALVGNTPYPGSYMKRLPGSDLLGEANIYKFDSKLQLQEIYEVAYSPEFHHFKGITHSTMHPSEEFITYTTEIGKKIMRYNIQQSKQMDDLLVLPGDLTDQNVAIAVNYLNDGRLLHSRGDRIEILNEDGAIIQTIGLEEHGWGIAQISPS
;
A
#
# COMPACT_ATOMS: atom_id res chain seq x y z
N MET A 1 -30.41 -26.51 0.43
CA MET A 1 -30.36 -25.11 0.86
C MET A 1 -29.04 -24.96 1.59
N ASP A 2 -27.98 -24.49 0.87
CA ASP A 2 -26.72 -24.21 1.48
C ASP A 2 -26.85 -22.96 2.34
N ILE A 3 -26.86 -23.15 3.64
CA ILE A 3 -26.64 -22.05 4.59
C ILE A 3 -25.16 -21.70 4.43
N LYS A 4 -24.85 -20.83 3.45
CA LYS A 4 -23.54 -20.14 3.46
C LYS A 4 -23.44 -19.48 4.82
N ASN A 5 -22.50 -19.95 5.65
CA ASN A 5 -22.17 -19.30 6.92
C ASN A 5 -21.93 -17.83 6.61
N LYS A 6 -22.88 -16.97 6.98
CA LYS A 6 -22.75 -15.53 6.77
C LYS A 6 -21.57 -15.09 7.62
N LYS A 7 -20.47 -14.70 6.97
CA LYS A 7 -19.28 -14.17 7.64
C LYS A 7 -19.70 -12.92 8.42
N GLU A 8 -19.54 -12.94 9.72
CA GLU A 8 -19.96 -11.87 10.61
C GLU A 8 -18.80 -10.91 10.88
N ASN A 9 -19.06 -9.62 10.75
CA ASN A 9 -18.12 -8.58 11.13
C ASN A 9 -18.09 -8.46 12.65
N THR A 10 -16.91 -8.62 13.23
CA THR A 10 -16.67 -8.52 14.68
C THR A 10 -15.70 -7.42 15.05
N ILE A 11 -15.23 -6.64 14.07
CA ILE A 11 -14.34 -5.50 14.27
C ILE A 11 -14.92 -4.53 15.32
N LYS A 12 -14.05 -3.95 16.13
CA LYS A 12 -14.42 -3.01 17.20
C LYS A 12 -14.06 -1.59 16.82
N PRO A 13 -14.61 -0.57 17.48
CA PRO A 13 -14.09 0.79 17.37
C PRO A 13 -12.59 0.83 17.59
N PHE A 14 -11.89 1.68 16.82
CA PHE A 14 -10.43 1.77 16.84
C PHE A 14 -9.95 2.40 18.14
N GLU A 15 -8.90 1.84 18.70
CA GLU A 15 -8.25 2.32 19.91
C GLU A 15 -6.76 2.57 19.67
N LEU A 16 -6.16 3.42 20.47
CA LEU A 16 -4.71 3.66 20.40
C LEU A 16 -3.95 2.36 20.69
N GLY A 17 -3.04 2.01 19.79
CA GLY A 17 -2.28 0.75 19.86
C GLY A 17 -2.91 -0.41 19.10
N ASP A 18 -4.07 -0.24 18.48
CA ASP A 18 -4.62 -1.25 17.58
C ASP A 18 -3.70 -1.49 16.37
N ILE A 19 -3.56 -2.76 16.00
CA ILE A 19 -2.79 -3.21 14.84
C ILE A 19 -3.76 -3.81 13.82
N PHE A 20 -3.66 -3.36 12.57
CA PHE A 20 -4.51 -3.85 11.48
C PHE A 20 -3.70 -4.65 10.47
N LEU A 21 -4.21 -5.82 10.10
CA LEU A 21 -3.61 -6.71 9.11
C LEU A 21 -4.61 -6.98 7.99
N GLY A 22 -4.26 -6.61 6.76
CA GLY A 22 -5.01 -6.99 5.56
C GLY A 22 -4.64 -8.39 5.13
N CYS A 23 -5.64 -9.19 4.78
CA CYS A 23 -5.44 -10.56 4.31
C CYS A 23 -6.62 -11.06 3.50
N THR A 24 -6.51 -12.30 3.01
CA THR A 24 -7.53 -12.98 2.22
C THR A 24 -7.77 -14.38 2.76
N GLU A 25 -9.01 -14.81 2.82
CA GLU A 25 -9.33 -16.22 2.94
C GLU A 25 -9.38 -16.83 1.55
N LEU A 26 -8.33 -17.54 1.18
CA LEU A 26 -8.13 -18.05 -0.17
C LEU A 26 -9.20 -19.08 -0.57
N ILE A 27 -9.65 -18.98 -1.82
CA ILE A 27 -10.64 -19.88 -2.44
C ILE A 27 -10.20 -20.42 -3.80
N ASP A 28 -8.99 -20.12 -4.23
CA ASP A 28 -8.44 -20.51 -5.52
C ASP A 28 -7.02 -21.06 -5.34
N ASP A 29 -6.76 -22.25 -5.88
CA ASP A 29 -5.45 -22.91 -5.74
C ASP A 29 -4.42 -22.40 -6.76
N ILE A 30 -4.85 -21.65 -7.78
CA ILE A 30 -4.00 -21.11 -8.85
C ILE A 30 -3.69 -19.63 -8.59
N ASP A 31 -4.71 -18.86 -8.21
CA ASP A 31 -4.56 -17.46 -7.85
C ASP A 31 -4.47 -17.35 -6.31
N ASP A 32 -3.26 -17.31 -5.80
CA ASP A 32 -2.93 -17.25 -4.37
C ASP A 32 -3.33 -15.92 -3.67
N HIS A 33 -3.93 -15.00 -4.41
CA HIS A 33 -4.48 -13.75 -3.88
C HIS A 33 -6.00 -13.73 -3.88
N LYS A 34 -6.66 -14.67 -4.61
CA LYS A 34 -8.10 -14.67 -4.78
C LYS A 34 -8.85 -15.29 -3.61
N GLY A 35 -9.84 -14.58 -3.13
CA GLY A 35 -10.68 -15.05 -2.02
C GLY A 35 -11.43 -13.92 -1.32
N ASP A 36 -12.02 -14.25 -0.18
CA ASP A 36 -12.76 -13.26 0.61
C ASP A 36 -11.79 -12.37 1.39
N GLY A 37 -11.72 -11.10 0.98
CA GLY A 37 -10.87 -10.09 1.61
C GLY A 37 -11.32 -9.77 3.03
N ARG A 38 -10.36 -9.58 3.93
CA ARG A 38 -10.64 -9.23 5.32
C ARG A 38 -9.54 -8.38 5.95
N ILE A 39 -9.91 -7.63 6.99
CA ILE A 39 -9.00 -6.89 7.85
C ILE A 39 -9.13 -7.46 9.25
N LEU A 40 -8.02 -7.92 9.81
CA LEU A 40 -7.92 -8.37 11.19
C LEU A 40 -7.50 -7.20 12.06
N GLN A 41 -8.16 -7.04 13.21
CA GLN A 41 -7.83 -6.04 14.23
C GLN A 41 -7.26 -6.75 15.44
N TYR A 42 -6.07 -6.37 15.87
CA TYR A 42 -5.40 -6.85 17.06
C TYR A 42 -5.20 -5.72 18.05
N ASP A 43 -5.08 -6.05 19.34
CA ASP A 43 -4.61 -5.10 20.33
C ASP A 43 -3.06 -4.99 20.32
N LYS A 44 -2.51 -4.10 21.15
CA LYS A 44 -1.06 -3.88 21.30
C LYS A 44 -0.28 -5.13 21.75
N ASP A 45 -0.95 -6.11 22.33
CA ASP A 45 -0.37 -7.37 22.82
C ASP A 45 -0.59 -8.53 21.81
N MET A 46 -1.00 -8.21 20.57
CA MET A 46 -1.28 -9.13 19.47
C MET A 46 -2.45 -10.10 19.73
N ASN A 47 -3.39 -9.77 20.62
CA ASN A 47 -4.63 -10.52 20.75
C ASN A 47 -5.64 -10.07 19.70
N LEU A 48 -6.29 -11.01 19.01
CA LEU A 48 -7.32 -10.71 18.02
C LEU A 48 -8.55 -10.06 18.69
N LYS A 49 -8.85 -8.82 18.32
CA LYS A 49 -10.04 -8.06 18.78
C LYS A 49 -11.26 -8.27 17.88
N GLY A 50 -11.04 -8.40 16.59
CA GLY A 50 -12.13 -8.51 15.64
C GLY A 50 -11.70 -8.67 14.20
N ILE A 51 -12.67 -8.92 13.34
CA ILE A 51 -12.52 -9.15 11.90
C ILE A 51 -13.54 -8.28 11.15
N LEU A 52 -13.09 -7.57 10.13
CA LEU A 52 -13.93 -6.98 9.11
C LEU A 52 -13.81 -7.80 7.82
N TRP A 53 -14.89 -8.42 7.37
CA TRP A 53 -15.00 -8.96 6.03
C TRP A 53 -15.33 -7.83 5.06
N THR A 54 -14.42 -7.56 4.13
CA THR A 54 -14.54 -6.40 3.25
C THR A 54 -15.58 -6.63 2.16
N GLU A 55 -16.50 -5.69 1.99
CA GLU A 55 -17.55 -5.79 0.99
C GLU A 55 -17.03 -5.39 -0.40
N GLY A 56 -17.44 -6.16 -1.41
CA GLY A 56 -17.14 -5.90 -2.82
C GLY A 56 -15.74 -6.31 -3.28
N THR A 57 -14.94 -6.92 -2.40
CA THR A 57 -13.59 -7.40 -2.70
C THR A 57 -13.58 -8.90 -2.88
N ASN A 58 -12.63 -9.40 -3.66
CA ASN A 58 -12.43 -10.83 -3.86
C ASN A 58 -10.95 -11.22 -4.07
N HIS A 59 -10.05 -10.33 -3.67
CA HIS A 59 -8.60 -10.54 -3.69
C HIS A 59 -7.94 -9.99 -2.41
N LEU A 60 -6.62 -10.09 -2.36
CA LEU A 60 -5.79 -9.68 -1.24
C LEU A 60 -6.02 -8.21 -0.87
N ILE A 61 -6.24 -7.98 0.42
CA ILE A 61 -6.37 -6.63 1.00
C ILE A 61 -5.00 -6.16 1.46
N ILE A 62 -4.53 -5.06 0.88
CA ILE A 62 -3.18 -4.51 1.08
C ILE A 62 -3.19 -3.00 1.39
N GLY A 63 -2.02 -2.45 1.65
CA GLY A 63 -1.76 -1.00 1.69
C GLY A 63 -2.46 -0.24 2.82
N LEU A 64 -2.61 -0.88 3.99
CA LEU A 64 -3.34 -0.31 5.11
C LEU A 64 -2.67 0.94 5.66
N LYS A 65 -3.43 2.02 5.79
CA LYS A 65 -2.98 3.27 6.42
C LYS A 65 -4.14 4.02 7.05
N ILE A 66 -3.91 4.61 8.23
CA ILE A 66 -4.89 5.46 8.90
C ILE A 66 -4.63 6.91 8.51
N ASP A 67 -5.68 7.62 8.10
CA ASP A 67 -5.60 9.04 7.77
C ASP A 67 -5.69 9.93 9.03
N PRO A 68 -5.43 11.26 8.91
CA PRO A 68 -5.52 12.18 10.06
C PRO A 68 -6.91 12.28 10.70
N LYS A 69 -7.96 11.76 10.07
CA LYS A 69 -9.33 11.68 10.62
C LYS A 69 -9.63 10.35 11.30
N GLY A 70 -8.64 9.44 11.36
CA GLY A 70 -8.79 8.11 11.92
C GLY A 70 -9.44 7.09 10.98
N ILE A 71 -9.66 7.41 9.71
CA ILE A 71 -10.21 6.47 8.72
C ILE A 71 -9.08 5.53 8.29
N LEU A 72 -9.33 4.22 8.38
CA LEU A 72 -8.43 3.19 7.84
C LEU A 72 -8.70 3.02 6.34
N TRP A 73 -7.64 3.16 5.55
CA TRP A 73 -7.62 2.93 4.12
C TRP A 73 -6.99 1.57 3.83
N ALA A 74 -7.52 0.85 2.85
CA ALA A 74 -7.01 -0.42 2.38
C ALA A 74 -7.41 -0.62 0.90
N PHE A 75 -6.79 -1.59 0.21
CA PHE A 75 -6.93 -1.71 -1.24
C PHE A 75 -7.11 -3.17 -1.67
N ASP A 76 -8.03 -3.40 -2.61
CA ASP A 76 -8.04 -4.55 -3.51
C ASP A 76 -7.63 -4.03 -4.90
N MET A 77 -6.32 -4.06 -5.18
CA MET A 77 -5.77 -3.51 -6.42
C MET A 77 -6.21 -4.30 -7.65
N HIS A 78 -6.50 -5.60 -7.51
CA HIS A 78 -6.91 -6.45 -8.61
C HIS A 78 -8.28 -6.05 -9.19
N ASN A 79 -9.14 -5.48 -8.35
CA ASN A 79 -10.50 -5.05 -8.70
C ASN A 79 -10.67 -3.53 -8.78
N HIS A 80 -9.62 -2.74 -8.57
CA HIS A 80 -9.65 -1.26 -8.51
C HIS A 80 -10.55 -0.75 -7.37
N ILE A 81 -10.51 -1.42 -6.21
CA ILE A 81 -11.35 -1.04 -5.06
C ILE A 81 -10.48 -0.40 -3.98
N VAL A 82 -10.94 0.75 -3.52
CA VAL A 82 -10.39 1.43 -2.34
C VAL A 82 -11.38 1.30 -1.19
N ILE A 83 -10.95 0.62 -0.15
CA ILE A 83 -11.71 0.38 1.07
C ILE A 83 -11.40 1.49 2.05
N ARG A 84 -12.42 1.99 2.73
CA ARG A 84 -12.29 2.95 3.82
C ARG A 84 -13.14 2.48 4.99
N VAL A 85 -12.56 2.45 6.17
CA VAL A 85 -13.25 2.01 7.39
C VAL A 85 -13.20 3.14 8.41
N SER A 86 -14.36 3.54 8.89
CA SER A 86 -14.47 4.60 9.90
C SER A 86 -13.96 4.14 11.27
N PRO A 87 -13.59 5.07 12.17
CA PRO A 87 -13.08 4.73 13.51
C PRO A 87 -14.03 3.87 14.35
N ASP A 88 -15.33 3.85 14.06
CA ASP A 88 -16.32 2.99 14.71
C ASP A 88 -16.39 1.57 14.10
N GLY A 89 -15.45 1.22 13.19
CA GLY A 89 -15.33 -0.11 12.60
C GLY A 89 -16.27 -0.39 11.42
N LYS A 90 -16.89 0.63 10.83
CA LYS A 90 -17.80 0.45 9.69
C LYS A 90 -17.12 0.71 8.36
N GLN A 91 -17.23 -0.21 7.41
CA GLN A 91 -16.82 0.06 6.04
C GLN A 91 -17.70 1.17 5.43
N LEU A 92 -17.05 2.21 4.93
CA LEU A 92 -17.71 3.29 4.21
C LEU A 92 -18.03 2.84 2.78
N PRO A 93 -19.01 3.46 2.10
CA PRO A 93 -19.31 3.13 0.71
C PRO A 93 -18.05 3.16 -0.18
N ASN A 94 -17.92 2.13 -1.02
CA ASN A 94 -16.78 2.03 -1.95
C ASN A 94 -16.77 3.25 -2.88
N HIS A 95 -15.58 3.79 -3.11
CA HIS A 95 -15.34 4.86 -4.05
C HIS A 95 -14.35 4.40 -5.11
N HIS A 96 -14.75 4.49 -6.37
CA HIS A 96 -13.92 4.11 -7.51
C HIS A 96 -13.03 5.29 -7.93
N PHE A 97 -11.94 5.50 -7.21
CA PHE A 97 -10.95 6.53 -7.51
C PHE A 97 -10.37 6.33 -8.91
N ALA A 98 -10.85 7.09 -9.90
CA ALA A 98 -10.43 7.01 -11.31
C ALA A 98 -10.41 5.59 -11.92
N ASN A 99 -10.98 4.57 -11.26
CA ASN A 99 -10.95 3.14 -11.66
C ASN A 99 -9.52 2.64 -11.96
N ARG A 100 -8.59 2.87 -11.05
CA ARG A 100 -7.18 2.50 -11.13
C ARG A 100 -6.80 1.48 -10.07
N ALA A 101 -5.74 0.72 -10.32
CA ALA A 101 -5.19 -0.29 -9.42
C ALA A 101 -4.32 0.35 -8.33
N PHE A 102 -4.91 1.01 -7.36
CA PHE A 102 -4.16 1.57 -6.24
C PHE A 102 -3.83 0.51 -5.19
N SER A 103 -2.65 0.63 -4.57
CA SER A 103 -2.19 -0.25 -3.50
C SER A 103 -1.74 0.49 -2.24
N ASN A 104 -1.62 1.79 -2.30
CA ASN A 104 -1.08 2.59 -1.20
C ASN A 104 -1.63 4.01 -1.21
N VAL A 105 -1.54 4.67 -0.07
CA VAL A 105 -1.99 6.05 0.13
C VAL A 105 -1.03 6.81 1.03
N THR A 106 -0.87 8.10 0.77
CA THR A 106 -0.26 9.04 1.72
C THR A 106 -1.04 10.36 1.71
N PHE A 107 -0.85 11.17 2.74
CA PHE A 107 -1.64 12.37 2.99
C PHE A 107 -0.72 13.55 3.27
N ASP A 108 -1.17 14.76 2.90
CA ASP A 108 -0.59 16.00 3.39
C ASP A 108 -1.41 16.59 4.56
N LYS A 109 -0.87 17.60 5.24
CA LYS A 109 -1.51 18.28 6.37
C LYS A 109 -2.78 19.05 5.97
N LYS A 110 -2.97 19.32 4.68
CA LYS A 110 -4.20 19.94 4.15
C LYS A 110 -5.31 18.92 3.92
N GLY A 111 -5.01 17.62 4.09
CA GLY A 111 -5.92 16.51 3.87
C GLY A 111 -6.09 16.12 2.41
N ASN A 112 -5.17 16.51 1.53
CA ASN A 112 -5.09 15.93 0.21
C ASN A 112 -4.61 14.48 0.30
N ILE A 113 -5.05 13.67 -0.65
CA ILE A 113 -4.87 12.23 -0.70
C ILE A 113 -4.03 11.92 -1.93
N TYR A 114 -2.94 11.18 -1.74
CA TYR A 114 -2.06 10.76 -2.84
C TYR A 114 -2.09 9.24 -2.92
N LEU A 115 -2.59 8.70 -4.03
CA LEU A 115 -2.74 7.28 -4.29
C LEU A 115 -1.70 6.83 -5.31
N GLY A 116 -0.91 5.80 -4.98
CA GLY A 116 0.06 5.19 -5.88
C GLY A 116 -0.59 4.06 -6.69
N GLU A 117 -0.46 4.12 -8.01
CA GLU A 117 -0.96 3.09 -8.93
C GLU A 117 0.03 1.93 -8.99
N ALA A 118 -0.40 0.77 -8.50
CA ALA A 118 0.45 -0.40 -8.30
C ALA A 118 0.76 -1.17 -9.58
N LEU A 119 -0.04 -1.00 -10.62
CA LEU A 119 0.08 -1.76 -11.86
C LEU A 119 0.56 -0.87 -13.02
N VAL A 120 1.19 -1.51 -14.00
CA VAL A 120 1.67 -0.88 -15.23
C VAL A 120 1.62 -1.86 -16.40
N GLY A 121 1.53 -1.35 -17.64
CA GLY A 121 1.55 -2.15 -18.85
C GLY A 121 0.30 -3.00 -19.05
N ASN A 122 0.42 -4.09 -19.80
CA ASN A 122 -0.71 -4.92 -20.23
C ASN A 122 -0.56 -6.42 -19.95
N THR A 123 0.54 -6.85 -19.36
CA THR A 123 0.84 -8.26 -19.09
C THR A 123 0.59 -8.57 -17.62
N PRO A 124 -0.49 -9.30 -17.27
CA PRO A 124 -0.78 -9.67 -15.89
C PRO A 124 0.17 -10.74 -15.39
N TYR A 125 0.22 -10.93 -14.08
CA TYR A 125 0.89 -12.08 -13.48
C TYR A 125 0.20 -13.38 -13.95
N PRO A 126 0.97 -14.41 -14.37
CA PRO A 126 0.39 -15.68 -14.84
C PRO A 126 -0.52 -16.32 -13.78
N GLY A 127 -1.74 -16.65 -14.19
CA GLY A 127 -2.74 -17.28 -13.30
C GLY A 127 -3.55 -16.31 -12.45
N SER A 128 -3.13 -15.03 -12.30
CA SER A 128 -3.84 -14.06 -11.50
C SER A 128 -4.77 -13.16 -12.34
N TYR A 129 -5.97 -12.92 -11.82
CA TYR A 129 -6.88 -11.94 -12.41
C TYR A 129 -6.45 -10.53 -12.03
N MET A 130 -6.34 -9.66 -13.04
CA MET A 130 -6.10 -8.22 -12.86
C MET A 130 -7.04 -7.45 -13.77
N LYS A 131 -7.86 -6.59 -13.17
CA LYS A 131 -8.80 -5.75 -13.92
C LYS A 131 -8.05 -4.75 -14.79
N ARG A 132 -8.52 -4.57 -16.02
CA ARG A 132 -7.94 -3.59 -16.95
C ARG A 132 -8.56 -2.23 -16.77
N LEU A 133 -7.83 -1.20 -17.20
CA LEU A 133 -8.34 0.16 -17.22
C LEU A 133 -9.55 0.27 -18.15
N PRO A 134 -10.54 1.11 -17.81
CA PRO A 134 -11.72 1.30 -18.65
C PRO A 134 -11.36 1.70 -20.08
N GLY A 135 -11.83 0.94 -21.07
CA GLY A 135 -11.62 1.21 -22.49
C GLY A 135 -10.19 0.98 -23.00
N SER A 136 -9.37 0.25 -22.26
CA SER A 136 -7.96 -0.02 -22.58
C SER A 136 -7.57 -1.46 -22.29
N ASP A 137 -6.49 -1.93 -22.92
CA ASP A 137 -5.84 -3.20 -22.60
C ASP A 137 -4.80 -3.07 -21.46
N LEU A 138 -4.58 -1.86 -20.96
CA LEU A 138 -3.61 -1.61 -19.90
C LEU A 138 -4.14 -2.05 -18.53
N LEU A 139 -3.25 -2.50 -17.67
CA LEU A 139 -3.48 -2.74 -16.24
C LEU A 139 -3.32 -1.45 -15.45
N GLY A 140 -2.41 -0.57 -15.85
CA GLY A 140 -2.09 0.70 -15.23
C GLY A 140 -0.98 1.44 -15.96
N GLU A 141 -0.63 2.61 -15.44
CA GLU A 141 0.39 3.53 -15.98
C GLU A 141 1.47 3.89 -14.94
N ALA A 142 1.39 3.33 -13.72
CA ALA A 142 2.32 3.55 -12.61
C ALA A 142 2.42 5.03 -12.17
N ASN A 143 1.31 5.75 -12.12
CA ASN A 143 1.27 7.15 -11.74
C ASN A 143 0.89 7.36 -10.27
N ILE A 144 1.16 8.55 -9.73
CA ILE A 144 0.64 9.00 -8.45
C ILE A 144 -0.51 9.98 -8.71
N TYR A 145 -1.66 9.72 -8.08
CA TYR A 145 -2.88 10.49 -8.26
C TYR A 145 -3.18 11.30 -7.01
N LYS A 146 -3.35 12.62 -7.16
CA LYS A 146 -3.73 13.51 -6.07
C LYS A 146 -5.22 13.79 -6.11
N PHE A 147 -5.88 13.57 -4.98
CA PHE A 147 -7.26 13.93 -4.74
C PHE A 147 -7.35 14.94 -3.59
N ASP A 148 -8.36 15.79 -3.62
CA ASP A 148 -8.67 16.65 -2.48
C ASP A 148 -9.43 15.90 -1.36
N SER A 149 -9.69 16.58 -0.25
CA SER A 149 -10.44 16.02 0.89
C SER A 149 -11.91 15.67 0.59
N LYS A 150 -12.42 16.06 -0.60
CA LYS A 150 -13.74 15.70 -1.13
C LYS A 150 -13.67 14.55 -2.14
N LEU A 151 -12.51 13.91 -2.27
CA LEU A 151 -12.22 12.80 -3.18
C LEU A 151 -12.31 13.18 -4.67
N GLN A 152 -12.09 14.45 -5.00
CA GLN A 152 -12.06 14.93 -6.39
C GLN A 152 -10.62 14.90 -6.90
N LEU A 153 -10.40 14.28 -8.07
CA LEU A 153 -9.10 14.25 -8.72
C LEU A 153 -8.62 15.67 -9.02
N GLN A 154 -7.41 16.00 -8.59
CA GLN A 154 -6.77 17.31 -8.76
C GLN A 154 -5.62 17.25 -9.77
N GLU A 155 -4.77 16.22 -9.65
CA GLU A 155 -3.53 16.14 -10.42
C GLU A 155 -3.09 14.69 -10.59
N ILE A 156 -2.37 14.40 -11.66
CA ILE A 156 -1.73 13.11 -11.93
C ILE A 156 -0.24 13.39 -12.13
N TYR A 157 0.59 12.73 -11.33
CA TYR A 157 2.04 12.83 -11.44
C TYR A 157 2.57 11.61 -12.18
N GLU A 158 3.14 11.84 -13.35
CA GLU A 158 3.90 10.83 -14.09
C GLU A 158 5.25 10.66 -13.41
N VAL A 159 5.51 9.51 -12.86
CA VAL A 159 6.70 9.23 -12.05
C VAL A 159 7.49 8.05 -12.63
N ALA A 160 8.80 8.02 -12.36
CA ALA A 160 9.60 6.85 -12.67
C ALA A 160 9.19 5.65 -11.80
N TYR A 161 9.40 4.45 -12.28
CA TYR A 161 9.24 3.20 -11.54
C TYR A 161 10.38 2.23 -11.90
N SER A 162 10.53 1.17 -11.12
CA SER A 162 11.66 0.23 -11.24
C SER A 162 11.14 -1.14 -11.69
N PRO A 163 11.14 -1.44 -13.00
CA PRO A 163 10.46 -2.62 -13.55
C PRO A 163 11.34 -3.88 -13.58
N GLU A 164 12.44 -3.93 -12.82
CA GLU A 164 13.52 -4.92 -13.03
C GLU A 164 13.08 -6.37 -12.81
N PHE A 165 12.03 -6.63 -12.01
CA PHE A 165 11.63 -7.99 -11.67
C PHE A 165 10.26 -8.40 -12.23
N HIS A 166 9.26 -7.54 -12.12
CA HIS A 166 7.90 -7.79 -12.59
C HIS A 166 7.42 -6.67 -13.48
N HIS A 167 7.25 -6.93 -14.74
CA HIS A 167 6.84 -5.95 -15.76
C HIS A 167 5.46 -5.32 -15.55
N PHE A 168 4.67 -5.80 -14.57
CA PHE A 168 3.35 -5.28 -14.25
C PHE A 168 3.30 -4.44 -12.96
N LYS A 169 4.39 -4.39 -12.17
CA LYS A 169 4.44 -3.60 -10.94
C LYS A 169 4.81 -2.15 -11.20
N GLY A 170 4.01 -1.22 -10.68
CA GLY A 170 4.23 0.23 -10.69
C GLY A 170 4.61 0.77 -9.32
N ILE A 171 3.82 1.69 -8.77
CA ILE A 171 4.07 2.32 -7.46
C ILE A 171 3.36 1.50 -6.37
N THR A 172 4.06 0.62 -5.69
CA THR A 172 3.47 -0.31 -4.73
C THR A 172 3.42 0.23 -3.30
N HIS A 173 4.38 1.06 -2.92
CA HIS A 173 4.43 1.69 -1.60
C HIS A 173 4.87 3.14 -1.73
N SER A 174 4.25 4.03 -0.94
CA SER A 174 4.62 5.44 -0.91
C SER A 174 4.41 6.06 0.46
N THR A 175 5.18 7.10 0.74
CA THR A 175 5.07 7.88 1.96
C THR A 175 5.40 9.34 1.69
N MET A 176 4.63 10.25 2.30
CA MET A 176 4.87 11.69 2.23
C MET A 176 6.03 12.06 3.15
N HIS A 177 6.99 12.84 2.66
CA HIS A 177 8.03 13.41 3.52
C HIS A 177 7.39 14.41 4.51
N PRO A 178 7.89 14.53 5.77
CA PRO A 178 7.34 15.46 6.76
C PRO A 178 7.32 16.94 6.34
N SER A 179 8.22 17.35 5.39
CA SER A 179 8.18 18.69 4.78
C SER A 179 7.04 18.91 3.80
N GLU A 180 6.39 17.84 3.34
CA GLU A 180 5.33 17.85 2.30
C GLU A 180 5.81 18.38 0.92
N GLU A 181 7.10 18.37 0.67
CA GLU A 181 7.67 18.78 -0.62
C GLU A 181 7.70 17.64 -1.63
N PHE A 182 7.88 16.40 -1.14
CA PHE A 182 8.03 15.24 -2.01
C PHE A 182 7.45 13.96 -1.41
N ILE A 183 7.18 13.03 -2.30
CA ILE A 183 6.76 11.66 -1.98
C ILE A 183 7.95 10.74 -2.25
N THR A 184 8.26 9.86 -1.29
CA THR A 184 9.20 8.75 -1.44
C THR A 184 8.41 7.47 -1.69
N TYR A 185 8.85 6.64 -2.63
CA TYR A 185 8.11 5.47 -3.05
C TYR A 185 9.02 4.35 -3.59
N THR A 186 8.48 3.15 -3.66
CA THR A 186 9.13 1.96 -4.21
C THR A 186 8.23 1.28 -5.24
N THR A 187 8.86 0.53 -6.15
CA THR A 187 8.23 -0.57 -6.87
C THR A 187 8.60 -1.85 -6.10
N GLU A 188 7.62 -2.58 -5.61
CA GLU A 188 7.84 -3.84 -4.88
C GLU A 188 8.72 -4.79 -5.72
N ILE A 189 9.72 -5.38 -5.05
CA ILE A 189 10.73 -6.23 -5.72
C ILE A 189 11.62 -5.47 -6.71
N GLY A 190 11.67 -4.14 -6.63
CA GLY A 190 12.67 -3.32 -7.29
C GLY A 190 13.90 -3.08 -6.42
N LYS A 191 14.89 -2.36 -6.95
CA LYS A 191 16.15 -2.04 -6.25
C LYS A 191 16.21 -0.61 -5.76
N LYS A 192 15.18 0.20 -5.99
CA LYS A 192 15.26 1.63 -5.82
C LYS A 192 14.27 2.17 -4.81
N ILE A 193 14.73 3.11 -4.00
CA ILE A 193 13.87 4.03 -3.27
C ILE A 193 13.87 5.35 -4.04
N MET A 194 12.76 5.68 -4.66
CA MET A 194 12.62 6.82 -5.56
C MET A 194 11.91 7.99 -4.86
N ARG A 195 12.10 9.20 -5.37
CA ARG A 195 11.48 10.42 -4.83
C ARG A 195 10.93 11.29 -5.94
N TYR A 196 9.76 11.87 -5.72
CA TYR A 196 9.13 12.82 -6.64
C TYR A 196 8.73 14.09 -5.90
N ASN A 197 9.25 15.25 -6.35
CA ASN A 197 8.89 16.55 -5.79
C ASN A 197 7.54 16.98 -6.34
N ILE A 198 6.51 16.96 -5.48
CA ILE A 198 5.13 17.27 -5.87
C ILE A 198 4.85 18.78 -6.01
N GLN A 199 5.70 19.63 -5.44
CA GLN A 199 5.56 21.09 -5.58
C GLN A 199 6.16 21.58 -6.90
N GLN A 200 7.22 20.90 -7.39
CA GLN A 200 7.90 21.24 -8.62
C GLN A 200 7.46 20.36 -9.80
N SER A 201 6.60 19.36 -9.55
CA SER A 201 6.18 18.32 -10.50
C SER A 201 7.38 17.69 -11.21
N LYS A 202 8.39 17.25 -10.42
CA LYS A 202 9.68 16.80 -10.95
C LYS A 202 10.18 15.54 -10.27
N GLN A 203 10.65 14.58 -11.09
CA GLN A 203 11.39 13.43 -10.60
C GLN A 203 12.71 13.89 -9.96
N MET A 204 12.98 13.39 -8.75
CA MET A 204 14.25 13.63 -8.04
C MET A 204 15.21 12.47 -8.27
N ASP A 205 16.47 12.65 -7.85
CA ASP A 205 17.42 11.55 -7.78
C ASP A 205 16.94 10.46 -6.80
N ASP A 206 17.24 9.21 -7.13
CA ASP A 206 16.93 8.09 -6.26
C ASP A 206 17.57 8.28 -4.88
N LEU A 207 16.82 8.06 -3.80
CA LEU A 207 17.34 8.15 -2.44
C LEU A 207 18.36 7.02 -2.16
N LEU A 208 18.04 5.83 -2.66
CA LEU A 208 18.87 4.65 -2.51
C LEU A 208 18.72 3.76 -3.74
N VAL A 209 19.84 3.22 -4.21
CA VAL A 209 19.89 2.12 -5.16
C VAL A 209 20.63 0.96 -4.50
N LEU A 210 19.95 -0.16 -4.30
CA LEU A 210 20.52 -1.33 -3.65
C LEU A 210 21.64 -1.92 -4.53
N PRO A 211 22.82 -2.18 -3.97
CA PRO A 211 23.94 -2.76 -4.71
C PRO A 211 23.72 -4.24 -5.03
N GLY A 212 24.48 -4.76 -6.00
CA GLY A 212 24.47 -6.19 -6.37
C GLY A 212 23.26 -6.58 -7.21
N ASP A 213 23.10 -7.89 -7.39
CA ASP A 213 22.00 -8.45 -8.19
C ASP A 213 20.70 -8.41 -7.43
N LEU A 214 19.59 -8.37 -8.19
CA LEU A 214 18.26 -8.49 -7.66
C LEU A 214 18.01 -9.93 -7.20
N THR A 215 17.68 -10.11 -5.94
CA THR A 215 17.31 -11.39 -5.33
C THR A 215 16.16 -11.17 -4.38
N ASP A 216 15.48 -12.22 -3.93
CA ASP A 216 14.38 -12.13 -2.96
C ASP A 216 14.79 -11.43 -1.65
N GLN A 217 16.09 -11.43 -1.32
CA GLN A 217 16.64 -10.77 -0.14
C GLN A 217 17.24 -9.37 -0.44
N ASN A 218 17.40 -9.01 -1.72
CA ASN A 218 18.00 -7.74 -2.13
C ASN A 218 17.00 -6.88 -2.90
N VAL A 219 15.90 -6.56 -2.26
CA VAL A 219 14.78 -5.80 -2.82
C VAL A 219 14.37 -4.66 -1.92
N ALA A 220 13.84 -3.59 -2.51
CA ALA A 220 13.16 -2.53 -1.80
C ALA A 220 11.67 -2.87 -1.76
N ILE A 221 11.13 -3.14 -0.56
CA ILE A 221 9.73 -3.52 -0.43
C ILE A 221 8.89 -2.30 -0.05
N ALA A 222 8.99 -1.83 1.18
CA ALA A 222 8.14 -0.77 1.68
C ALA A 222 8.93 0.35 2.36
N VAL A 223 8.35 1.54 2.34
CA VAL A 223 8.91 2.74 2.95
C VAL A 223 7.88 3.48 3.78
N ASN A 224 8.30 4.03 4.91
CA ASN A 224 7.49 4.94 5.72
C ASN A 224 8.37 5.94 6.47
N TYR A 225 8.02 7.24 6.43
CA TYR A 225 8.73 8.25 7.20
C TYR A 225 8.34 8.21 8.68
N LEU A 226 9.36 8.40 9.53
CA LEU A 226 9.19 8.82 10.91
C LEU A 226 8.96 10.33 10.96
N ASN A 227 8.39 10.82 12.07
CA ASN A 227 8.10 12.25 12.24
C ASN A 227 9.34 13.16 12.20
N ASP A 228 10.52 12.59 12.48
CA ASP A 228 11.80 13.29 12.48
C ASP A 228 12.52 13.29 11.13
N GLY A 229 11.90 12.79 10.07
CA GLY A 229 12.45 12.75 8.71
C GLY A 229 13.26 11.50 8.37
N ARG A 230 13.53 10.62 9.36
CA ARG A 230 14.14 9.32 9.07
C ARG A 230 13.18 8.42 8.33
N LEU A 231 13.69 7.56 7.45
CA LEU A 231 12.91 6.65 6.64
C LEU A 231 13.05 5.21 7.15
N LEU A 232 11.94 4.56 7.46
CA LEU A 232 11.88 3.11 7.61
C LEU A 232 11.82 2.46 6.23
N HIS A 233 12.67 1.47 6.01
CA HIS A 233 12.72 0.67 4.80
C HIS A 233 12.64 -0.82 5.16
N SER A 234 11.59 -1.50 4.70
CA SER A 234 11.41 -2.95 4.89
C SER A 234 12.03 -3.70 3.71
N ARG A 235 12.78 -4.78 4.03
CA ARG A 235 13.49 -5.63 3.07
C ARG A 235 13.16 -7.12 3.19
N GLY A 236 12.08 -7.47 3.87
CA GLY A 236 11.65 -8.84 4.04
C GLY A 236 12.31 -9.55 5.23
N ASP A 237 13.62 -9.56 5.34
CA ASP A 237 14.40 -10.16 6.45
C ASP A 237 14.85 -9.15 7.50
N ARG A 238 14.66 -7.86 7.25
CA ARG A 238 15.08 -6.78 8.14
C ARG A 238 14.32 -5.48 7.88
N ILE A 239 14.39 -4.60 8.86
CA ILE A 239 14.00 -3.19 8.72
C ILE A 239 15.26 -2.35 8.82
N GLU A 240 15.46 -1.47 7.87
CA GLU A 240 16.55 -0.50 7.84
C GLU A 240 15.99 0.89 8.17
N ILE A 241 16.71 1.67 8.98
CA ILE A 241 16.42 3.09 9.21
C ILE A 241 17.45 3.90 8.45
N LEU A 242 16.99 4.77 7.57
CA LEU A 242 17.80 5.63 6.74
C LEU A 242 17.70 7.08 7.23
N ASN A 243 18.79 7.82 7.11
CA ASN A 243 18.79 9.27 7.24
C ASN A 243 18.27 9.95 5.95
N GLU A 244 18.18 11.28 5.95
CA GLU A 244 17.71 12.08 4.80
C GLU A 244 18.56 11.91 3.53
N ASP A 245 19.82 11.53 3.67
CA ASP A 245 20.75 11.28 2.55
C ASP A 245 20.66 9.85 2.02
N GLY A 246 19.81 8.99 2.62
CA GLY A 246 19.68 7.58 2.24
C GLY A 246 20.72 6.66 2.85
N ALA A 247 21.58 7.14 3.77
CA ALA A 247 22.51 6.28 4.49
C ALA A 247 21.78 5.45 5.55
N ILE A 248 22.05 4.14 5.59
CA ILE A 248 21.52 3.23 6.61
C ILE A 248 22.22 3.55 7.94
N ILE A 249 21.46 3.99 8.95
CA ILE A 249 21.96 4.34 10.28
C ILE A 249 21.63 3.28 11.34
N GLN A 250 20.65 2.41 11.06
CA GLN A 250 20.30 1.29 11.92
C GLN A 250 19.70 0.16 11.09
N THR A 251 19.96 -1.08 11.51
CA THR A 251 19.34 -2.28 10.95
C THR A 251 18.75 -3.11 12.09
N ILE A 252 17.51 -3.55 11.91
CA ILE A 252 16.79 -4.45 12.83
C ILE A 252 16.53 -5.73 12.04
N GLY A 253 17.21 -6.82 12.41
CA GLY A 253 16.99 -8.14 11.82
C GLY A 253 15.66 -8.73 12.28
N LEU A 254 15.01 -9.48 11.42
CA LEU A 254 13.82 -10.26 11.71
C LEU A 254 14.22 -11.75 11.80
N GLU A 255 13.59 -12.51 12.68
CA GLU A 255 13.91 -13.94 12.86
C GLU A 255 13.53 -14.78 11.65
N GLU A 256 12.51 -14.37 10.93
CA GLU A 256 12.01 -15.06 9.75
C GLU A 256 11.90 -14.10 8.55
N HIS A 257 12.16 -14.63 7.36
CA HIS A 257 11.91 -13.90 6.11
C HIS A 257 10.40 -13.85 5.83
N GLY A 258 9.87 -12.66 5.64
CA GLY A 258 8.45 -12.46 5.32
C GLY A 258 8.23 -11.24 4.42
N TRP A 259 7.16 -11.29 3.66
CA TRP A 259 6.68 -10.18 2.83
C TRP A 259 5.90 -9.13 3.64
N GLY A 260 6.18 -9.03 4.93
CA GLY A 260 5.49 -8.12 5.83
C GLY A 260 5.91 -6.67 5.65
N ILE A 261 4.94 -5.76 5.63
CA ILE A 261 5.14 -4.32 5.60
C ILE A 261 4.76 -3.78 6.96
N ALA A 262 5.75 -3.29 7.72
CA ALA A 262 5.46 -2.54 8.92
C ALA A 262 5.14 -1.08 8.54
N GLN A 263 3.94 -0.63 8.82
CA GLN A 263 3.59 0.78 8.85
C GLN A 263 3.39 1.20 10.30
N ILE A 264 4.12 2.21 10.73
CA ILE A 264 3.92 2.83 12.04
C ILE A 264 2.97 4.00 11.85
N SER A 265 1.83 3.96 12.53
CA SER A 265 0.99 5.15 12.63
C SER A 265 1.68 6.16 13.54
N PRO A 266 1.84 7.43 13.14
CA PRO A 266 2.28 8.46 14.06
C PRO A 266 1.26 8.58 15.20
N SER A 267 1.76 8.54 16.41
CA SER A 267 0.99 8.80 17.65
C SER A 267 0.59 10.27 17.74
#